data_48b17f1232ad750d1bb9c5d15eabd5c1
#
_entry.id   48b17f1232ad750d1bb9c5d15eabd5c1
#
_cell.length_a   1.000
_cell.length_b   1.000
_cell.length_c   1.000
_cell.angle_alpha   90.00
_cell.angle_beta   90.00
_cell.angle_gamma   90.00
#
_symmetry.space_group_name_H-M   'P 1'
#
loop_
_entity.id
_entity.type
_entity.pdbx_description
1 polymer ?
#
loop_
_entity_poly.entity_id
_entity_poly.type
_entity_poly.pdbx_seq_one_letter_code
_entity_poly.pdbx_strand_id
1 'polypeptide(L)'
;MSERITGHTELIGLMAYPIRHSSSPAMQNEAFAKLGYDYAYLAFEVGADEIEDAVKAIRTLKMRGSNVSMPNKTLVGKYLDELSPAAEMCGAVNTIVNDNGHLTGHITDGIGFMAALKDNNIDAIGKKMTIVGAGGAATAIEIQAALDGVGEIVIFNRKDEFWDRAVSTVEKINTRTHSHAVLYDLADLDQLKKEMSDSYIFVNATGVGMKPLEGQSVVPDASYFRPELIVVDVPYSPLETAMRSMAKKVGCKTMNGLGMMLFQGSAAFELWTGEPMPIQHMKEILNIRYDD
;
A
#
# COMPACT_ATOMS: atom_id res chain seq x y z
N MET A 1 -16.51 29.34 -19.07
CA MET A 1 -15.93 28.61 -17.93
C MET A 1 -16.79 27.39 -17.74
N SER A 2 -16.27 26.19 -17.94
CA SER A 2 -17.01 24.99 -17.56
C SER A 2 -17.20 25.02 -16.04
N GLU A 3 -18.43 24.93 -15.58
CA GLU A 3 -18.71 24.82 -14.14
C GLU A 3 -18.10 23.51 -13.67
N ARG A 4 -17.02 23.61 -12.89
CA ARG A 4 -16.28 22.42 -12.41
C ARG A 4 -17.06 21.63 -11.36
N ILE A 5 -17.93 22.29 -10.62
CA ILE A 5 -18.80 21.72 -9.57
C ILE A 5 -20.24 22.14 -9.85
N THR A 6 -21.13 21.17 -9.93
CA THR A 6 -22.57 21.36 -10.16
C THR A 6 -23.39 20.65 -9.11
N GLY A 7 -24.73 20.71 -9.21
CA GLY A 7 -25.63 19.92 -8.35
C GLY A 7 -25.63 18.41 -8.64
N HIS A 8 -24.95 17.99 -9.71
CA HIS A 8 -24.79 16.59 -10.10
C HIS A 8 -23.41 16.01 -9.72
N THR A 9 -22.48 16.87 -9.27
CA THR A 9 -21.13 16.42 -8.91
C THR A 9 -21.18 15.42 -7.75
N GLU A 10 -20.66 14.21 -7.97
CA GLU A 10 -20.56 13.20 -6.92
C GLU A 10 -19.36 13.43 -6.02
N LEU A 11 -19.53 13.16 -4.73
CA LEU A 11 -18.50 13.38 -3.71
C LEU A 11 -17.78 12.08 -3.37
N ILE A 12 -16.44 12.15 -3.34
CA ILE A 12 -15.57 11.12 -2.76
C ILE A 12 -14.74 11.76 -1.65
N GLY A 13 -14.55 11.02 -0.55
CA GLY A 13 -13.84 11.52 0.62
C GLY A 13 -12.44 10.92 0.80
N LEU A 14 -11.68 11.53 1.71
CA LEU A 14 -10.53 10.94 2.39
C LEU A 14 -10.67 11.27 3.87
N MET A 15 -10.82 10.26 4.71
CA MET A 15 -11.09 10.39 6.15
C MET A 15 -9.87 9.96 6.97
N ALA A 16 -9.24 10.91 7.66
CA ALA A 16 -8.10 10.65 8.55
C ALA A 16 -7.78 11.86 9.44
N TYR A 17 -6.90 11.71 10.43
CA TYR A 17 -6.44 12.81 11.26
C TYR A 17 -4.98 12.63 11.70
N PRO A 18 -4.07 13.62 11.45
CA PRO A 18 -4.25 14.79 10.55
C PRO A 18 -4.16 14.38 9.08
N ILE A 19 -4.80 15.12 8.15
CA ILE A 19 -4.81 14.73 6.72
C ILE A 19 -4.57 15.86 5.73
N ARG A 20 -4.48 17.11 6.17
CA ARG A 20 -4.34 18.28 5.30
C ARG A 20 -3.10 18.27 4.38
N HIS A 21 -2.10 17.46 4.70
CA HIS A 21 -0.86 17.30 3.93
C HIS A 21 -0.97 16.30 2.77
N SER A 22 -2.12 15.62 2.62
CA SER A 22 -2.29 14.56 1.61
C SER A 22 -2.29 15.11 0.19
N SER A 23 -1.59 14.43 -0.71
CA SER A 23 -1.60 14.68 -2.15
C SER A 23 -2.74 13.93 -2.88
N SER A 24 -3.46 13.04 -2.20
CA SER A 24 -4.55 12.26 -2.81
C SER A 24 -5.63 13.11 -3.46
N PRO A 25 -6.08 14.26 -2.88
CA PRO A 25 -7.06 15.11 -3.53
C PRO A 25 -6.58 15.66 -4.88
N ALA A 26 -5.31 16.07 -4.98
CA ALA A 26 -4.76 16.56 -6.24
C ALA A 26 -4.71 15.45 -7.30
N MET A 27 -4.23 14.27 -6.92
CA MET A 27 -4.13 13.11 -7.80
C MET A 27 -5.51 12.65 -8.31
N GLN A 28 -6.48 12.44 -7.43
CA GLN A 28 -7.80 11.91 -7.81
C GLN A 28 -8.58 12.91 -8.64
N ASN A 29 -8.62 14.19 -8.24
CA ASN A 29 -9.32 15.23 -9.00
C ASN A 29 -8.73 15.44 -10.39
N GLU A 30 -7.41 15.33 -10.56
CA GLU A 30 -6.76 15.40 -11.86
C GLU A 30 -7.17 14.22 -12.75
N ALA A 31 -7.20 13.00 -12.21
CA ALA A 31 -7.65 11.82 -12.95
C ALA A 31 -9.11 11.92 -13.34
N PHE A 32 -10.00 12.39 -12.47
CA PHE A 32 -11.41 12.64 -12.79
C PHE A 32 -11.56 13.67 -13.91
N ALA A 33 -10.85 14.79 -13.81
CA ALA A 33 -10.88 15.84 -14.84
C ALA A 33 -10.38 15.33 -16.20
N LYS A 34 -9.31 14.53 -16.21
CA LYS A 34 -8.72 13.95 -17.43
C LYS A 34 -9.68 13.03 -18.17
N LEU A 35 -10.49 12.25 -17.43
CA LEU A 35 -11.45 11.30 -18.00
C LEU A 35 -12.88 11.86 -18.13
N GLY A 36 -13.10 13.11 -17.67
CA GLY A 36 -14.41 13.78 -17.82
C GLY A 36 -15.45 13.36 -16.78
N TYR A 37 -15.01 12.81 -15.62
CA TYR A 37 -15.93 12.51 -14.53
C TYR A 37 -16.36 13.79 -13.79
N ASP A 38 -17.65 13.92 -13.53
CA ASP A 38 -18.21 14.99 -12.68
C ASP A 38 -18.13 14.55 -11.20
N TYR A 39 -16.89 14.37 -10.72
CA TYR A 39 -16.57 13.94 -9.37
C TYR A 39 -15.69 14.99 -8.67
N ALA A 40 -15.83 15.09 -7.34
CA ALA A 40 -15.00 15.90 -6.48
C ALA A 40 -14.42 15.05 -5.34
N TYR A 41 -13.11 15.08 -5.17
CA TYR A 41 -12.43 14.39 -4.08
C TYR A 41 -11.91 15.39 -3.06
N LEU A 42 -12.32 15.25 -1.80
CA LEU A 42 -11.97 16.13 -0.69
C LEU A 42 -11.40 15.38 0.50
N ALA A 43 -10.49 16.01 1.24
CA ALA A 43 -9.95 15.47 2.49
C ALA A 43 -10.72 16.04 3.69
N PHE A 44 -11.11 15.15 4.61
CA PHE A 44 -11.83 15.44 5.84
C PHE A 44 -11.00 14.99 7.05
N GLU A 45 -10.82 15.89 8.01
CA GLU A 45 -10.19 15.55 9.27
C GLU A 45 -11.22 14.83 10.14
N VAL A 46 -11.01 13.51 10.29
CA VAL A 46 -11.89 12.61 11.03
C VAL A 46 -11.02 11.81 12.00
N GLY A 47 -11.24 12.00 13.28
CA GLY A 47 -10.60 11.25 14.37
C GLY A 47 -11.21 9.86 14.60
N ALA A 48 -10.59 9.09 15.48
CA ALA A 48 -11.03 7.73 15.77
C ALA A 48 -12.41 7.67 16.45
N ASP A 49 -12.77 8.70 17.18
CA ASP A 49 -14.06 8.89 17.87
C ASP A 49 -15.18 9.36 16.94
N GLU A 50 -14.84 9.88 15.76
CA GLU A 50 -15.79 10.42 14.79
C GLU A 50 -16.08 9.46 13.62
N ILE A 51 -15.32 8.35 13.49
CA ILE A 51 -15.36 7.51 12.30
C ILE A 51 -16.74 6.86 12.06
N GLU A 52 -17.47 6.51 13.12
CA GLU A 52 -18.81 5.95 12.99
C GLU A 52 -19.78 6.93 12.30
N ASP A 53 -19.80 8.18 12.74
CA ASP A 53 -20.65 9.20 12.17
C ASP A 53 -20.21 9.61 10.78
N ALA A 54 -18.89 9.60 10.52
CA ALA A 54 -18.36 9.83 9.18
C ALA A 54 -18.80 8.73 8.19
N VAL A 55 -18.84 7.45 8.61
CA VAL A 55 -19.36 6.34 7.77
C VAL A 55 -20.88 6.49 7.54
N LYS A 56 -21.66 6.91 8.55
CA LYS A 56 -23.09 7.24 8.36
C LYS A 56 -23.27 8.36 7.34
N ALA A 57 -22.38 9.37 7.36
CA ALA A 57 -22.42 10.49 6.43
C ALA A 57 -22.18 10.03 4.97
N ILE A 58 -21.36 9.02 4.70
CA ILE A 58 -21.22 8.45 3.35
C ILE A 58 -22.58 8.05 2.79
N ARG A 59 -23.41 7.35 3.59
CA ARG A 59 -24.75 6.91 3.18
C ARG A 59 -25.72 8.10 3.04
N THR A 60 -25.72 8.99 4.04
CA THR A 60 -26.68 10.12 4.11
C THR A 60 -26.45 11.13 2.99
N LEU A 61 -25.18 11.44 2.69
CA LEU A 61 -24.78 12.36 1.63
C LEU A 61 -24.71 11.70 0.25
N LYS A 62 -24.97 10.38 0.17
CA LYS A 62 -24.85 9.60 -1.06
C LYS A 62 -23.50 9.75 -1.73
N MET A 63 -22.43 9.82 -0.92
CA MET A 63 -21.06 9.86 -1.45
C MET A 63 -20.79 8.58 -2.24
N ARG A 64 -20.01 8.67 -3.33
CA ARG A 64 -19.59 7.50 -4.11
C ARG A 64 -18.68 6.56 -3.31
N GLY A 65 -17.97 7.10 -2.33
CA GLY A 65 -17.11 6.36 -1.44
C GLY A 65 -16.14 7.25 -0.68
N SER A 66 -15.15 6.64 -0.07
CA SER A 66 -14.08 7.36 0.64
C SER A 66 -12.81 6.53 0.73
N ASN A 67 -11.64 7.17 0.62
CA ASN A 67 -10.45 6.59 1.23
C ASN A 67 -10.47 6.79 2.76
N VAL A 68 -9.73 5.93 3.44
CA VAL A 68 -9.53 5.97 4.89
C VAL A 68 -8.03 5.84 5.19
N SER A 69 -7.50 6.69 6.07
CA SER A 69 -6.12 6.59 6.52
C SER A 69 -6.04 6.60 8.05
N MET A 70 -4.83 6.73 8.60
CA MET A 70 -4.64 6.69 10.05
C MET A 70 -5.39 7.82 10.76
N PRO A 71 -5.96 7.55 11.94
CA PRO A 71 -5.92 6.29 12.72
C PRO A 71 -7.01 5.27 12.33
N ASN A 72 -7.83 5.53 11.33
CA ASN A 72 -9.13 4.90 11.11
C ASN A 72 -9.09 3.57 10.33
N LYS A 73 -7.98 3.24 9.65
CA LYS A 73 -7.89 2.03 8.78
C LYS A 73 -8.33 0.73 9.46
N THR A 74 -7.98 0.54 10.73
CA THR A 74 -8.32 -0.67 11.51
C THR A 74 -9.65 -0.57 12.25
N LEU A 75 -10.23 0.63 12.33
CA LEU A 75 -11.46 0.88 13.09
C LEU A 75 -12.71 0.83 12.21
N VAL A 76 -12.57 1.26 10.96
CA VAL A 76 -13.71 1.53 10.07
C VAL A 76 -14.46 0.28 9.64
N GLY A 77 -13.77 -0.86 9.54
CA GLY A 77 -14.33 -2.12 9.03
C GLY A 77 -15.62 -2.58 9.74
N LYS A 78 -15.73 -2.33 11.06
CA LYS A 78 -16.90 -2.71 11.86
C LYS A 78 -18.19 -1.92 11.55
N TYR A 79 -18.09 -0.84 10.78
CA TYR A 79 -19.23 0.01 10.39
C TYR A 79 -19.64 -0.20 8.92
N LEU A 80 -18.96 -1.11 8.21
CA LEU A 80 -19.22 -1.44 6.82
C LEU A 80 -20.08 -2.70 6.71
N ASP A 81 -20.73 -2.87 5.57
CA ASP A 81 -21.62 -4.01 5.33
C ASP A 81 -20.85 -5.25 4.87
N GLU A 82 -19.73 -5.03 4.13
CA GLU A 82 -18.90 -6.09 3.57
C GLU A 82 -17.42 -5.68 3.57
N LEU A 83 -16.53 -6.67 3.61
CA LEU A 83 -15.09 -6.49 3.42
C LEU A 83 -14.61 -7.37 2.27
N SER A 84 -13.75 -6.83 1.42
CA SER A 84 -13.03 -7.63 0.43
C SER A 84 -12.14 -8.68 1.12
N PRO A 85 -11.81 -9.81 0.45
CA PRO A 85 -10.96 -10.85 1.06
C PRO A 85 -9.64 -10.30 1.59
N ALA A 86 -8.99 -9.40 0.87
CA ALA A 86 -7.75 -8.78 1.32
C ALA A 86 -7.97 -7.89 2.55
N ALA A 87 -9.04 -7.08 2.59
CA ALA A 87 -9.36 -6.22 3.73
C ALA A 87 -9.69 -7.05 4.99
N GLU A 88 -10.45 -8.14 4.83
CA GLU A 88 -10.76 -9.08 5.93
C GLU A 88 -9.49 -9.73 6.48
N MET A 89 -8.61 -10.22 5.59
CA MET A 89 -7.34 -10.83 6.01
C MET A 89 -6.41 -9.81 6.69
N CYS A 90 -6.31 -8.58 6.16
CA CYS A 90 -5.51 -7.51 6.75
C CYS A 90 -6.09 -6.98 8.07
N GLY A 91 -7.41 -7.08 8.27
CA GLY A 91 -8.10 -6.40 9.36
C GLY A 91 -8.04 -4.88 9.23
N ALA A 92 -7.96 -4.37 8.01
CA ALA A 92 -7.82 -2.93 7.72
C ALA A 92 -8.48 -2.57 6.38
N VAL A 93 -9.00 -1.35 6.31
CA VAL A 93 -9.64 -0.77 5.12
C VAL A 93 -9.01 0.58 4.83
N ASN A 94 -8.62 0.82 3.58
CA ASN A 94 -8.20 2.14 3.12
C ASN A 94 -9.11 2.74 2.05
N THR A 95 -10.09 1.97 1.55
CA THR A 95 -11.01 2.41 0.50
C THR A 95 -12.40 1.84 0.77
N ILE A 96 -13.41 2.71 0.76
CA ILE A 96 -14.82 2.36 0.90
C ILE A 96 -15.51 2.66 -0.44
N VAL A 97 -16.27 1.70 -0.93
CA VAL A 97 -17.17 1.86 -2.07
C VAL A 97 -18.60 1.88 -1.57
N ASN A 98 -19.40 2.80 -2.08
CA ASN A 98 -20.81 2.91 -1.76
C ASN A 98 -21.67 2.56 -2.98
N ASP A 99 -22.28 1.41 -2.96
CA ASP A 99 -23.23 0.96 -3.97
C ASP A 99 -24.66 1.10 -3.45
N ASN A 100 -25.24 2.30 -3.64
CA ASN A 100 -26.62 2.63 -3.22
C ASN A 100 -26.90 2.39 -1.73
N GLY A 101 -25.93 2.70 -0.87
CA GLY A 101 -26.04 2.56 0.58
C GLY A 101 -25.40 1.30 1.16
N HIS A 102 -25.08 0.30 0.32
CA HIS A 102 -24.22 -0.85 0.70
C HIS A 102 -22.76 -0.45 0.64
N LEU A 103 -22.06 -0.52 1.77
CA LEU A 103 -20.67 -0.09 1.89
C LEU A 103 -19.74 -1.29 1.93
N THR A 104 -18.89 -1.42 0.92
CA THR A 104 -17.83 -2.43 0.86
C THR A 104 -16.46 -1.82 1.16
N GLY A 105 -15.74 -2.43 2.10
CA GLY A 105 -14.39 -2.02 2.49
C GLY A 105 -13.31 -2.78 1.74
N HIS A 106 -12.34 -2.06 1.19
CA HIS A 106 -11.17 -2.62 0.49
C HIS A 106 -9.87 -2.15 1.12
N ILE A 107 -8.79 -2.88 0.86
CA ILE A 107 -7.41 -2.46 1.14
C ILE A 107 -6.62 -2.48 -0.17
N THR A 108 -6.26 -1.32 -0.67
CA THR A 108 -5.61 -1.16 -1.99
C THR A 108 -4.09 -1.02 -1.91
N ASP A 109 -3.52 -0.94 -0.70
CA ASP A 109 -2.08 -0.77 -0.49
C ASP A 109 -1.28 -1.92 -1.14
N GLY A 110 -1.67 -3.17 -0.89
CA GLY A 110 -1.02 -4.34 -1.48
C GLY A 110 -1.24 -4.45 -3.00
N ILE A 111 -2.46 -4.14 -3.47
CA ILE A 111 -2.77 -4.07 -4.91
C ILE A 111 -1.84 -3.06 -5.58
N GLY A 112 -1.65 -1.90 -4.96
CA GLY A 112 -0.76 -0.85 -5.46
C GLY A 112 0.69 -1.30 -5.54
N PHE A 113 1.18 -2.06 -4.55
CA PHE A 113 2.52 -2.62 -4.55
C PHE A 113 2.72 -3.62 -5.70
N MET A 114 1.83 -4.61 -5.84
CA MET A 114 1.92 -5.62 -6.90
C MET A 114 1.78 -5.01 -8.30
N ALA A 115 0.89 -4.01 -8.47
CA ALA A 115 0.77 -3.28 -9.72
C ALA A 115 2.03 -2.46 -10.05
N ALA A 116 2.67 -1.85 -9.06
CA ALA A 116 3.93 -1.14 -9.25
C ALA A 116 5.09 -2.07 -9.67
N LEU A 117 5.15 -3.29 -9.12
CA LEU A 117 6.11 -4.31 -9.58
C LEU A 117 5.88 -4.64 -11.05
N LYS A 118 4.63 -4.93 -11.43
CA LYS A 118 4.25 -5.27 -12.80
C LYS A 118 4.58 -4.14 -13.78
N ASP A 119 4.28 -2.91 -13.41
CA ASP A 119 4.56 -1.72 -14.22
C ASP A 119 6.08 -1.49 -14.43
N ASN A 120 6.90 -1.94 -13.50
CA ASN A 120 8.37 -1.95 -13.60
C ASN A 120 8.94 -3.27 -14.16
N ASN A 121 8.13 -4.08 -14.85
CA ASN A 121 8.50 -5.37 -15.44
C ASN A 121 9.14 -6.34 -14.43
N ILE A 122 8.56 -6.41 -13.22
CA ILE A 122 8.92 -7.35 -12.17
C ILE A 122 7.75 -8.31 -11.96
N ASP A 123 7.96 -9.59 -12.30
CA ASP A 123 6.97 -10.64 -12.06
C ASP A 123 7.39 -11.46 -10.84
N ALA A 124 6.67 -11.27 -9.73
CA ALA A 124 6.92 -11.97 -8.47
C ALA A 124 6.08 -13.26 -8.32
N ILE A 125 5.17 -13.57 -9.27
CA ILE A 125 4.28 -14.74 -9.18
C ILE A 125 5.11 -16.04 -9.20
N GLY A 126 4.81 -16.95 -8.26
CA GLY A 126 5.53 -18.20 -8.07
C GLY A 126 6.97 -18.05 -7.55
N LYS A 127 7.42 -16.83 -7.25
CA LYS A 127 8.78 -16.54 -6.75
C LYS A 127 8.81 -16.43 -5.24
N LYS A 128 10.02 -16.31 -4.69
CA LYS A 128 10.28 -16.06 -3.27
C LYS A 128 10.45 -14.56 -3.02
N MET A 129 9.72 -14.04 -2.05
CA MET A 129 9.78 -12.68 -1.54
C MET A 129 10.23 -12.70 -0.09
N THR A 130 11.30 -11.99 0.25
CA THR A 130 11.66 -11.69 1.63
C THR A 130 11.26 -10.25 1.95
N ILE A 131 10.49 -10.04 3.02
CA ILE A 131 9.95 -8.75 3.44
C ILE A 131 10.30 -8.45 4.89
N VAL A 132 10.70 -7.23 5.17
CA VAL A 132 10.95 -6.74 6.53
C VAL A 132 9.85 -5.78 6.95
N GLY A 133 9.19 -6.10 8.06
CA GLY A 133 8.12 -5.32 8.67
C GLY A 133 6.84 -6.13 8.87
N ALA A 134 5.99 -5.69 9.80
CA ALA A 134 4.63 -6.22 10.06
C ALA A 134 3.64 -5.09 10.39
N GLY A 135 3.95 -3.86 9.96
CA GLY A 135 3.04 -2.72 10.02
C GLY A 135 1.92 -2.83 8.99
N GLY A 136 1.04 -1.83 8.93
CA GLY A 136 -0.13 -1.86 8.04
C GLY A 136 0.22 -2.02 6.56
N ALA A 137 1.26 -1.34 6.06
CA ALA A 137 1.72 -1.46 4.67
C ALA A 137 2.32 -2.85 4.39
N ALA A 138 3.20 -3.35 5.30
CA ALA A 138 3.80 -4.67 5.19
C ALA A 138 2.73 -5.76 5.12
N THR A 139 1.80 -5.79 6.07
CA THR A 139 0.68 -6.76 6.12
C THR A 139 -0.16 -6.73 4.83
N ALA A 140 -0.45 -5.54 4.29
CA ALA A 140 -1.20 -5.42 3.04
C ALA A 140 -0.42 -5.98 1.84
N ILE A 141 0.89 -5.74 1.77
CA ILE A 141 1.77 -6.30 0.74
C ILE A 141 1.84 -7.82 0.85
N GLU A 142 2.10 -8.36 2.05
CA GLU A 142 2.22 -9.79 2.32
C GLU A 142 0.96 -10.56 1.90
N ILE A 143 -0.19 -10.05 2.32
CA ILE A 143 -1.49 -10.68 2.02
C ILE A 143 -1.80 -10.59 0.53
N GLN A 144 -1.64 -9.43 -0.10
CA GLN A 144 -1.92 -9.29 -1.53
C GLN A 144 -0.96 -10.12 -2.38
N ALA A 145 0.34 -10.13 -2.04
CA ALA A 145 1.32 -10.96 -2.71
C ALA A 145 0.94 -12.45 -2.66
N ALA A 146 0.44 -12.92 -1.51
CA ALA A 146 -0.04 -14.27 -1.35
C ALA A 146 -1.31 -14.56 -2.17
N LEU A 147 -2.27 -13.63 -2.18
CA LEU A 147 -3.51 -13.75 -2.97
C LEU A 147 -3.21 -13.76 -4.47
N ASP A 148 -2.22 -13.01 -4.93
CA ASP A 148 -1.79 -12.95 -6.33
C ASP A 148 -0.92 -14.16 -6.75
N GLY A 149 -0.44 -14.97 -5.78
CA GLY A 149 0.29 -16.22 -6.06
C GLY A 149 1.81 -16.11 -6.00
N VAL A 150 2.38 -15.18 -5.22
CA VAL A 150 3.80 -15.25 -4.81
C VAL A 150 4.02 -16.58 -4.09
N GLY A 151 5.02 -17.36 -4.51
CA GLY A 151 5.17 -18.76 -4.07
C GLY A 151 5.55 -18.90 -2.59
N GLU A 152 6.54 -18.12 -2.16
CA GLU A 152 7.05 -18.11 -0.79
C GLU A 152 7.21 -16.68 -0.27
N ILE A 153 6.75 -16.41 0.95
CA ILE A 153 6.83 -15.11 1.60
C ILE A 153 7.54 -15.28 2.94
N VAL A 154 8.76 -14.76 3.02
CA VAL A 154 9.57 -14.82 4.24
C VAL A 154 9.50 -13.46 4.93
N ILE A 155 8.85 -13.43 6.09
CA ILE A 155 8.61 -12.22 6.86
C ILE A 155 9.66 -12.11 7.95
N PHE A 156 10.31 -10.95 8.05
CA PHE A 156 11.17 -10.59 9.17
C PHE A 156 10.56 -9.42 9.93
N ASN A 157 10.37 -9.59 11.23
CA ASN A 157 9.95 -8.50 12.11
C ASN A 157 10.70 -8.56 13.43
N ARG A 158 10.82 -7.43 14.11
CA ARG A 158 11.31 -7.40 15.50
C ARG A 158 10.22 -7.97 16.41
N LYS A 159 10.61 -8.48 17.58
CA LYS A 159 9.66 -8.89 18.63
C LYS A 159 9.11 -7.66 19.35
N ASP A 160 8.37 -6.84 18.64
CA ASP A 160 7.70 -5.63 19.10
C ASP A 160 6.16 -5.80 19.09
N GLU A 161 5.41 -4.71 19.24
CA GLU A 161 3.94 -4.70 19.24
C GLU A 161 3.29 -5.25 17.97
N PHE A 162 4.05 -5.40 16.87
CA PHE A 162 3.55 -5.95 15.61
C PHE A 162 3.83 -7.45 15.44
N TRP A 163 4.55 -8.08 16.38
CA TRP A 163 4.92 -9.50 16.25
C TRP A 163 3.70 -10.42 16.14
N ASP A 164 2.70 -10.25 17.00
CA ASP A 164 1.51 -11.07 17.00
C ASP A 164 0.68 -10.89 15.71
N ARG A 165 0.72 -9.70 15.12
CA ARG A 165 0.15 -9.44 13.80
C ARG A 165 0.87 -10.26 12.74
N ALA A 166 2.20 -10.28 12.74
CA ALA A 166 2.98 -11.09 11.79
C ALA A 166 2.66 -12.59 11.93
N VAL A 167 2.57 -13.11 13.15
CA VAL A 167 2.15 -14.51 13.42
C VAL A 167 0.78 -14.78 12.80
N SER A 168 -0.21 -13.92 13.08
CA SER A 168 -1.56 -14.05 12.51
C SER A 168 -1.57 -13.94 10.97
N THR A 169 -0.72 -13.09 10.40
CA THR A 169 -0.60 -12.94 8.94
C THR A 169 -0.07 -14.21 8.30
N VAL A 170 0.99 -14.80 8.87
CA VAL A 170 1.53 -16.10 8.41
C VAL A 170 0.47 -17.20 8.46
N GLU A 171 -0.28 -17.31 9.57
CA GLU A 171 -1.35 -18.29 9.70
C GLU A 171 -2.42 -18.11 8.62
N LYS A 172 -2.88 -16.86 8.40
CA LYS A 172 -3.90 -16.55 7.37
C LYS A 172 -3.40 -16.87 5.97
N ILE A 173 -2.16 -16.51 5.63
CA ILE A 173 -1.57 -16.82 4.33
C ILE A 173 -1.53 -18.33 4.12
N ASN A 174 -0.98 -19.09 5.07
CA ASN A 174 -0.81 -20.55 4.96
C ASN A 174 -2.14 -21.32 4.94
N THR A 175 -3.21 -20.76 5.51
CA THR A 175 -4.52 -21.44 5.59
C THR A 175 -5.50 -20.99 4.51
N ARG A 176 -5.35 -19.80 3.95
CA ARG A 176 -6.33 -19.17 3.05
C ARG A 176 -5.82 -18.91 1.63
N THR A 177 -4.55 -19.20 1.35
CA THR A 177 -3.94 -19.01 0.03
C THR A 177 -3.10 -20.24 -0.36
N HIS A 178 -2.54 -20.24 -1.57
CA HIS A 178 -1.62 -21.27 -2.03
C HIS A 178 -0.14 -20.91 -1.75
N SER A 179 0.13 -19.75 -1.21
CA SER A 179 1.49 -19.30 -0.87
C SER A 179 1.94 -19.93 0.45
N HIS A 180 3.24 -20.08 0.61
CA HIS A 180 3.87 -20.49 1.85
C HIS A 180 4.51 -19.30 2.56
N ALA A 181 4.11 -19.03 3.80
CA ALA A 181 4.68 -17.94 4.59
C ALA A 181 5.37 -18.46 5.84
N VAL A 182 6.50 -17.83 6.19
CA VAL A 182 7.24 -18.07 7.44
C VAL A 182 7.64 -16.74 8.09
N LEU A 183 7.78 -16.75 9.41
CA LEU A 183 8.18 -15.58 10.20
C LEU A 183 9.48 -15.86 10.95
N TYR A 184 10.42 -14.92 10.85
CA TYR A 184 11.67 -14.91 11.60
C TYR A 184 11.85 -13.61 12.39
N ASP A 185 12.64 -13.69 13.47
CA ASP A 185 13.08 -12.51 14.21
C ASP A 185 14.12 -11.74 13.39
N LEU A 186 13.91 -10.45 13.17
CA LEU A 186 14.86 -9.58 12.48
C LEU A 186 16.23 -9.47 13.21
N ALA A 187 16.30 -9.83 14.48
CA ALA A 187 17.55 -9.91 15.20
C ALA A 187 18.47 -11.06 14.71
N ASP A 188 17.91 -12.07 14.02
CA ASP A 188 18.68 -13.16 13.39
C ASP A 188 19.18 -12.73 12.00
N LEU A 189 20.28 -12.00 12.00
CA LEU A 189 20.88 -11.45 10.79
C LEU A 189 21.48 -12.55 9.87
N ASP A 190 21.91 -13.68 10.43
CA ASP A 190 22.41 -14.82 9.64
C ASP A 190 21.25 -15.46 8.88
N GLN A 191 20.10 -15.65 9.51
CA GLN A 191 18.90 -16.14 8.85
C GLN A 191 18.42 -15.15 7.79
N LEU A 192 18.42 -13.82 8.07
CA LEU A 192 18.08 -12.81 7.08
C LEU A 192 18.97 -12.91 5.83
N LYS A 193 20.28 -13.01 6.03
CA LYS A 193 21.24 -13.14 4.92
C LYS A 193 21.02 -14.42 4.11
N LYS A 194 20.72 -15.52 4.78
CA LYS A 194 20.39 -16.80 4.15
C LYS A 194 19.15 -16.69 3.27
N GLU A 195 18.03 -16.14 3.81
CA GLU A 195 16.79 -16.01 3.07
C GLU A 195 16.91 -15.03 1.88
N MET A 196 17.67 -13.93 2.05
CA MET A 196 17.95 -13.00 0.96
C MET A 196 18.79 -13.64 -0.16
N SER A 197 19.63 -14.63 0.14
CA SER A 197 20.57 -15.22 -0.81
C SER A 197 19.88 -15.96 -1.97
N ASP A 198 18.67 -16.46 -1.80
CA ASP A 198 17.86 -17.17 -2.79
C ASP A 198 16.53 -16.47 -3.14
N SER A 199 16.24 -15.33 -2.50
CA SER A 199 15.05 -14.54 -2.80
C SER A 199 15.11 -13.90 -4.19
N TYR A 200 13.97 -13.85 -4.87
CA TYR A 200 13.82 -13.09 -6.12
C TYR A 200 13.72 -11.59 -5.83
N ILE A 201 13.00 -11.23 -4.74
CA ILE A 201 12.77 -9.85 -4.34
C ILE A 201 12.95 -9.70 -2.82
N PHE A 202 13.59 -8.61 -2.42
CA PHE A 202 13.70 -8.17 -1.03
C PHE A 202 12.96 -6.84 -0.84
N VAL A 203 12.12 -6.75 0.18
CA VAL A 203 11.25 -5.59 0.43
C VAL A 203 11.49 -5.05 1.84
N ASN A 204 11.84 -3.78 1.95
CA ASN A 204 11.72 -3.04 3.20
C ASN A 204 10.34 -2.37 3.27
N ALA A 205 9.46 -2.88 4.11
CA ALA A 205 8.14 -2.32 4.36
C ALA A 205 8.02 -1.69 5.77
N THR A 206 9.15 -1.20 6.30
CA THR A 206 9.24 -0.49 7.59
C THR A 206 9.40 1.01 7.38
N GLY A 207 9.43 1.78 8.48
CA GLY A 207 9.79 3.20 8.46
C GLY A 207 11.31 3.48 8.44
N VAL A 208 12.16 2.44 8.43
CA VAL A 208 13.61 2.61 8.40
C VAL A 208 14.03 3.19 7.05
N GLY A 209 14.82 4.25 7.08
CA GLY A 209 15.21 5.02 5.90
C GLY A 209 14.42 6.33 5.73
N MET A 210 13.26 6.50 6.40
CA MET A 210 12.52 7.76 6.48
C MET A 210 12.78 8.48 7.81
N LYS A 211 12.39 9.76 7.92
CA LYS A 211 12.41 10.49 9.20
C LYS A 211 11.56 9.78 10.26
N PRO A 212 12.04 9.63 11.49
CA PRO A 212 13.32 10.13 12.02
C PRO A 212 14.50 9.15 11.82
N LEU A 213 14.33 8.05 11.06
CA LEU A 213 15.32 6.97 10.87
C LEU A 213 16.09 7.12 9.54
N GLU A 214 16.23 8.35 9.02
CA GLU A 214 17.02 8.64 7.82
C GLU A 214 18.48 8.19 7.98
N GLY A 215 19.05 7.64 6.89
CA GLY A 215 20.43 7.14 6.88
C GLY A 215 20.61 5.76 7.51
N GLN A 216 19.56 5.21 8.13
CA GLN A 216 19.57 3.83 8.63
C GLN A 216 19.10 2.85 7.55
N SER A 217 19.47 1.57 7.72
CA SER A 217 19.10 0.46 6.84
C SER A 217 18.64 -0.74 7.66
N VAL A 218 17.70 -1.52 7.11
CA VAL A 218 17.25 -2.78 7.70
C VAL A 218 18.26 -3.91 7.50
N VAL A 219 19.21 -3.76 6.57
CA VAL A 219 20.35 -4.65 6.37
C VAL A 219 21.65 -3.97 6.79
N PRO A 220 22.59 -4.69 7.42
CA PRO A 220 23.79 -4.08 7.99
C PRO A 220 24.77 -3.51 6.94
N ASP A 221 24.96 -4.22 5.83
CA ASP A 221 25.95 -3.86 4.81
C ASP A 221 25.64 -4.48 3.42
N ALA A 222 26.47 -4.15 2.44
CA ALA A 222 26.31 -4.55 1.05
C ALA A 222 26.46 -6.06 0.78
N SER A 223 27.03 -6.84 1.72
CA SER A 223 27.22 -8.29 1.54
C SER A 223 25.90 -9.11 1.59
N TYR A 224 24.79 -8.48 1.91
CA TYR A 224 23.44 -9.05 1.86
C TYR A 224 22.85 -9.03 0.45
N PHE A 225 23.39 -8.22 -0.44
CA PHE A 225 22.88 -8.06 -1.81
C PHE A 225 23.69 -8.87 -2.82
N ARG A 226 23.03 -9.21 -3.92
CA ARG A 226 23.63 -9.75 -5.14
C ARG A 226 22.96 -9.10 -6.36
N PRO A 227 23.62 -9.00 -7.53
CA PRO A 227 23.10 -8.26 -8.69
C PRO A 227 21.73 -8.74 -9.19
N GLU A 228 21.41 -10.02 -8.99
CA GLU A 228 20.14 -10.62 -9.42
C GLU A 228 18.96 -10.34 -8.46
N LEU A 229 19.25 -9.87 -7.24
CA LEU A 229 18.21 -9.55 -6.26
C LEU A 229 17.54 -8.23 -6.62
N ILE A 230 16.22 -8.24 -6.69
CA ILE A 230 15.44 -7.02 -6.82
C ILE A 230 15.21 -6.46 -5.41
N VAL A 231 15.49 -5.18 -5.21
CA VAL A 231 15.37 -4.53 -3.90
C VAL A 231 14.33 -3.41 -3.96
N VAL A 232 13.27 -3.56 -3.18
CA VAL A 232 12.18 -2.57 -3.09
C VAL A 232 12.16 -1.93 -1.72
N ASP A 233 12.11 -0.62 -1.71
CA ASP A 233 12.00 0.18 -0.50
C ASP A 233 10.65 0.91 -0.50
N VAL A 234 9.74 0.51 0.37
CA VAL A 234 8.40 1.13 0.49
C VAL A 234 8.49 2.59 0.96
N PRO A 235 9.42 2.98 1.82
CA PRO A 235 9.81 4.38 1.99
C PRO A 235 10.05 5.12 0.66
N TYR A 236 9.58 6.37 0.58
CA TYR A 236 9.76 7.24 -0.60
C TYR A 236 10.21 8.66 -0.25
N SER A 237 10.48 8.95 1.01
CA SER A 237 11.01 10.24 1.46
C SER A 237 12.10 10.03 2.54
N PRO A 238 13.37 10.13 2.17
CA PRO A 238 13.94 10.54 0.88
C PRO A 238 13.72 9.49 -0.22
N LEU A 239 13.83 9.89 -1.49
CA LEU A 239 13.72 8.97 -2.63
C LEU A 239 14.86 7.95 -2.65
N GLU A 240 16.06 8.36 -2.26
CA GLU A 240 17.24 7.50 -2.14
C GLU A 240 17.55 7.24 -0.67
N THR A 241 17.27 6.02 -0.21
CA THR A 241 17.61 5.57 1.14
C THR A 241 19.00 4.95 1.19
N ALA A 242 19.56 4.78 2.40
CA ALA A 242 20.84 4.09 2.59
C ALA A 242 20.80 2.66 2.04
N MET A 243 19.71 1.93 2.24
CA MET A 243 19.52 0.57 1.73
C MET A 243 19.55 0.54 0.19
N ARG A 244 18.77 1.38 -0.48
CA ARG A 244 18.76 1.46 -1.96
C ARG A 244 20.12 1.83 -2.53
N SER A 245 20.80 2.82 -1.91
CA SER A 245 22.14 3.23 -2.32
C SER A 245 23.15 2.07 -2.24
N MET A 246 23.09 1.26 -1.17
CA MET A 246 23.92 0.06 -1.05
C MET A 246 23.59 -0.98 -2.13
N ALA A 247 22.32 -1.27 -2.36
CA ALA A 247 21.86 -2.23 -3.36
C ALA A 247 22.25 -1.83 -4.80
N LYS A 248 22.08 -0.55 -5.16
CA LYS A 248 22.51 -0.01 -6.47
C LYS A 248 24.01 -0.18 -6.69
N LYS A 249 24.84 0.07 -5.68
CA LYS A 249 26.31 -0.11 -5.80
C LYS A 249 26.72 -1.55 -6.07
N VAL A 250 25.92 -2.53 -5.64
CA VAL A 250 26.15 -3.96 -5.94
C VAL A 250 25.61 -4.33 -7.33
N GLY A 251 24.76 -3.50 -7.94
CA GLY A 251 24.17 -3.75 -9.25
C GLY A 251 22.75 -4.30 -9.19
N CYS A 252 22.08 -4.25 -8.05
CA CYS A 252 20.69 -4.66 -7.93
C CYS A 252 19.74 -3.72 -8.69
N LYS A 253 18.70 -4.28 -9.30
CA LYS A 253 17.53 -3.48 -9.69
C LYS A 253 16.83 -2.99 -8.43
N THR A 254 16.51 -1.68 -8.33
CA THR A 254 15.86 -1.12 -7.14
C THR A 254 14.58 -0.39 -7.49
N MET A 255 13.64 -0.33 -6.54
CA MET A 255 12.42 0.49 -6.62
C MET A 255 12.21 1.27 -5.32
N ASN A 256 11.59 2.44 -5.42
CA ASN A 256 11.06 3.21 -4.28
C ASN A 256 9.54 3.03 -4.14
N GLY A 257 8.95 3.58 -3.07
CA GLY A 257 7.52 3.45 -2.75
C GLY A 257 6.58 4.35 -3.56
N LEU A 258 7.07 5.23 -4.44
CA LEU A 258 6.21 6.14 -5.22
C LEU A 258 5.23 5.38 -6.13
N GLY A 259 5.69 4.27 -6.71
CA GLY A 259 4.81 3.43 -7.52
C GLY A 259 3.65 2.86 -6.70
N MET A 260 3.93 2.32 -5.52
CA MET A 260 2.89 1.83 -4.63
C MET A 260 1.89 2.93 -4.26
N MET A 261 2.37 4.15 -3.98
CA MET A 261 1.52 5.32 -3.68
C MET A 261 0.58 5.64 -4.85
N LEU A 262 1.08 5.64 -6.09
CA LEU A 262 0.26 5.89 -7.27
C LEU A 262 -0.77 4.78 -7.48
N PHE A 263 -0.32 3.54 -7.51
CA PHE A 263 -1.18 2.42 -7.90
C PHE A 263 -2.22 2.04 -6.83
N GLN A 264 -1.97 2.30 -5.53
CA GLN A 264 -3.02 2.15 -4.52
C GLN A 264 -4.17 3.15 -4.75
N GLY A 265 -3.82 4.39 -5.17
CA GLY A 265 -4.80 5.40 -5.55
C GLY A 265 -5.52 5.05 -6.85
N SER A 266 -4.82 4.45 -7.81
CA SER A 266 -5.39 3.95 -9.05
C SER A 266 -6.39 2.81 -8.80
N ALA A 267 -6.07 1.87 -7.92
CA ALA A 267 -7.00 0.79 -7.55
C ALA A 267 -8.27 1.35 -6.89
N ALA A 268 -8.12 2.35 -6.01
CA ALA A 268 -9.29 3.02 -5.43
C ALA A 268 -10.13 3.76 -6.48
N PHE A 269 -9.48 4.44 -7.43
CA PHE A 269 -10.14 5.12 -8.55
C PHE A 269 -10.99 4.14 -9.38
N GLU A 270 -10.41 2.99 -9.75
CA GLU A 270 -11.10 1.96 -10.53
C GLU A 270 -12.29 1.37 -9.78
N LEU A 271 -12.17 1.16 -8.46
CA LEU A 271 -13.29 0.70 -7.62
C LEU A 271 -14.48 1.68 -7.63
N TRP A 272 -14.24 2.98 -7.70
CA TRP A 272 -15.32 3.99 -7.73
C TRP A 272 -15.90 4.22 -9.12
N THR A 273 -15.08 4.13 -10.16
CA THR A 273 -15.45 4.54 -11.52
C THR A 273 -15.75 3.36 -12.45
N GLY A 274 -15.19 2.18 -12.16
CA GLY A 274 -15.17 1.04 -13.07
C GLY A 274 -14.16 1.18 -14.23
N GLU A 275 -13.39 2.28 -14.28
CA GLU A 275 -12.44 2.59 -15.34
C GLU A 275 -11.02 2.72 -14.80
N PRO A 276 -9.99 2.30 -15.54
CA PRO A 276 -8.61 2.44 -15.11
C PRO A 276 -8.17 3.91 -15.06
N MET A 277 -7.43 4.28 -14.01
CA MET A 277 -6.79 5.60 -13.91
C MET A 277 -5.80 5.82 -15.06
N PRO A 278 -5.67 7.05 -15.63
CA PRO A 278 -4.71 7.35 -16.70
C PRO A 278 -3.27 7.42 -16.18
N ILE A 279 -2.68 6.26 -15.89
CA ILE A 279 -1.40 6.09 -15.16
C ILE A 279 -0.25 6.89 -15.79
N GLN A 280 -0.10 6.85 -17.14
CA GLN A 280 1.00 7.55 -17.79
C GLN A 280 0.92 9.07 -17.54
N HIS A 281 -0.28 9.65 -17.67
CA HIS A 281 -0.54 11.05 -17.37
C HIS A 281 -0.25 11.37 -15.91
N MET A 282 -0.64 10.48 -14.97
CA MET A 282 -0.38 10.69 -13.55
C MET A 282 1.10 10.60 -13.20
N LYS A 283 1.87 9.71 -13.82
CA LYS A 283 3.32 9.64 -13.65
C LYS A 283 4.02 10.93 -14.08
N GLU A 284 3.60 11.51 -15.20
CA GLU A 284 4.14 12.77 -15.71
C GLU A 284 3.87 13.93 -14.74
N ILE A 285 2.63 14.08 -14.27
CA ILE A 285 2.23 15.16 -13.36
C ILE A 285 2.87 15.02 -11.99
N LEU A 286 2.93 13.80 -11.45
CA LEU A 286 3.48 13.53 -10.13
C LEU A 286 4.99 13.32 -10.15
N ASN A 287 5.61 13.38 -11.33
CA ASN A 287 7.04 13.13 -11.56
C ASN A 287 7.52 11.80 -10.93
N ILE A 288 6.72 10.74 -11.13
CA ILE A 288 7.03 9.42 -10.57
C ILE A 288 8.04 8.70 -11.44
N ARG A 289 9.20 8.41 -10.85
CA ARG A 289 10.27 7.59 -11.43
C ARG A 289 10.70 6.55 -10.43
N TYR A 290 10.96 5.34 -10.90
CA TYR A 290 11.33 4.22 -10.02
C TYR A 290 12.82 4.16 -9.71
N ASP A 291 13.65 4.67 -10.61
CA ASP A 291 15.11 4.47 -10.64
C ASP A 291 15.90 5.68 -10.12
N ASP A 292 15.23 6.77 -9.76
CA ASP A 292 15.88 7.99 -9.27
C ASP A 292 16.17 7.92 -7.77
#